data_b7bd34bd47cc26951f0765923e3e871b
#
_entry.id   b7bd34bd47cc26951f0765923e3e871b
#
_cell.length_a   1.000
_cell.length_b   1.000
_cell.length_c   1.000
_cell.angle_alpha   90.00
_cell.angle_beta   90.00
_cell.angle_gamma   90.00
#
_symmetry.space_group_name_H-M   'P 1'
#
loop_
_entity.id
_entity.type
_entity.pdbx_description
1 polymer ?
#
loop_
_entity_poly.entity_id
_entity_poly.type
_entity_poly.pdbx_seq_one_letter_code
_entity_poly.pdbx_strand_id
1 'polypeptide(L)'
;MTKELLAGRGLLYNRMDIRAADDYTFFHAVNVAALSVMLGIQTENLDLEELTMLAAAGLVHDVGRRYVEEAVLNAKRALTEEERMLVVQHAKLSYDYLKEHYDFAPEVLAGVLEHHEWYNGCGYPMRRSGYEISYFARIIKIADVFDALTSKVPYHDPVSPSGAVDYILANTGAEFDPDLAELFVKKIAIYPAGCQVELSDGRDALVLENSPESLLRPKVRVLPDGEVVDLQEAKDLAVLELKV
;
A
#
# COMPACT_ATOMS: atom_id res chain seq x y z
N MET A 1 -8.65 4.16 -23.53
CA MET A 1 -7.88 3.80 -22.31
C MET A 1 -8.80 3.30 -21.19
N THR A 2 -9.69 4.07 -20.60
CA THR A 2 -10.65 3.54 -19.59
C THR A 2 -11.51 2.40 -20.13
N LYS A 3 -11.92 2.46 -21.42
CA LYS A 3 -12.62 1.36 -22.12
C LYS A 3 -11.69 0.18 -22.42
N GLU A 4 -10.38 0.37 -22.53
CA GLU A 4 -9.40 -0.68 -22.78
C GLU A 4 -8.90 -1.34 -21.49
N LEU A 5 -8.80 -0.59 -20.39
CA LEU A 5 -8.64 -1.14 -19.03
C LEU A 5 -9.88 -1.91 -18.58
N LEU A 6 -11.08 -1.42 -18.91
CA LEU A 6 -12.36 -2.11 -18.68
C LEU A 6 -12.64 -3.19 -19.73
N ALA A 7 -12.19 -3.03 -20.97
CA ALA A 7 -12.23 -4.05 -22.00
C ALA A 7 -11.13 -5.11 -21.85
N GLY A 8 -10.22 -4.90 -20.92
CA GLY A 8 -9.38 -5.87 -20.21
C GLY A 8 -8.83 -7.06 -20.95
N ARG A 9 -8.72 -7.03 -22.25
CA ARG A 9 -8.27 -8.21 -22.99
C ARG A 9 -6.81 -8.54 -22.78
N GLY A 10 -5.99 -7.58 -22.34
CA GLY A 10 -4.57 -7.82 -22.00
C GLY A 10 -4.34 -8.09 -20.51
N LEU A 11 -4.84 -7.26 -19.61
CA LEU A 11 -4.65 -7.39 -18.15
C LEU A 11 -5.45 -8.56 -17.54
N LEU A 12 -6.64 -8.87 -18.10
CA LEU A 12 -7.44 -10.01 -17.63
C LEU A 12 -6.88 -11.37 -18.08
N TYR A 13 -6.12 -11.44 -19.16
CA TYR A 13 -5.49 -12.69 -19.60
C TYR A 13 -4.29 -13.07 -18.72
N ASN A 14 -3.58 -12.10 -18.13
CA ASN A 14 -2.50 -12.34 -17.17
C ASN A 14 -2.95 -12.35 -15.70
N ARG A 15 -4.24 -12.38 -15.44
CA ARG A 15 -4.83 -12.69 -14.12
C ARG A 15 -4.33 -14.04 -13.56
N MET A 16 -3.91 -14.96 -14.42
CA MET A 16 -3.22 -16.20 -14.04
C MET A 16 -1.78 -15.96 -13.58
N ASP A 17 -1.07 -14.98 -14.15
CA ASP A 17 0.32 -14.70 -13.79
C ASP A 17 0.45 -14.04 -12.42
N ILE A 18 -0.50 -13.17 -12.05
CA ILE A 18 -0.56 -12.57 -10.70
C ILE A 18 -1.06 -13.61 -9.67
N ARG A 19 -2.01 -14.49 -10.05
CA ARG A 19 -2.51 -15.57 -9.21
C ARG A 19 -1.53 -16.73 -9.00
N ALA A 20 -0.54 -16.88 -9.90
CA ALA A 20 0.40 -17.99 -9.83
C ALA A 20 1.53 -17.77 -8.80
N ALA A 21 1.69 -16.56 -8.25
CA ALA A 21 2.76 -16.27 -7.30
C ALA A 21 2.37 -16.66 -5.84
N ASP A 22 1.28 -16.15 -5.32
CA ASP A 22 0.54 -16.58 -4.13
C ASP A 22 -0.70 -15.65 -3.93
N ASP A 23 -1.62 -16.05 -3.04
CA ASP A 23 -2.81 -15.23 -2.73
C ASP A 23 -2.41 -13.86 -2.13
N TYR A 24 -1.31 -13.79 -1.38
CA TYR A 24 -0.82 -12.55 -0.79
C TYR A 24 -0.44 -11.52 -1.87
N THR A 25 0.40 -11.88 -2.83
CA THR A 25 0.86 -10.97 -3.90
C THR A 25 -0.31 -10.37 -4.67
N PHE A 26 -1.37 -11.16 -4.91
CA PHE A 26 -2.57 -10.65 -5.58
C PHE A 26 -3.32 -9.61 -4.72
N PHE A 27 -3.61 -9.94 -3.46
CA PHE A 27 -4.33 -9.02 -2.56
C PHE A 27 -3.52 -7.77 -2.28
N HIS A 28 -2.20 -7.90 -2.08
CA HIS A 28 -1.28 -6.77 -1.93
C HIS A 28 -1.37 -5.80 -3.11
N ALA A 29 -1.26 -6.28 -4.34
CA ALA A 29 -1.36 -5.44 -5.53
C ALA A 29 -2.70 -4.69 -5.61
N VAL A 30 -3.81 -5.35 -5.27
CA VAL A 30 -5.15 -4.73 -5.23
C VAL A 30 -5.23 -3.67 -4.14
N ASN A 31 -4.74 -3.96 -2.95
CA ASN A 31 -4.74 -3.03 -1.81
C ASN A 31 -3.87 -1.80 -2.10
N VAL A 32 -2.65 -2.01 -2.62
CA VAL A 32 -1.74 -0.92 -3.02
C VAL A 32 -2.40 -0.03 -4.07
N ALA A 33 -3.04 -0.61 -5.09
CA ALA A 33 -3.76 0.16 -6.09
C ALA A 33 -4.91 0.98 -5.47
N ALA A 34 -5.71 0.37 -4.59
CA ALA A 34 -6.83 1.04 -3.92
C ALA A 34 -6.35 2.18 -3.01
N LEU A 35 -5.35 1.93 -2.16
CA LEU A 35 -4.76 2.93 -1.27
C LEU A 35 -4.12 4.08 -2.06
N SER A 36 -3.41 3.77 -3.15
CA SER A 36 -2.81 4.78 -4.03
C SER A 36 -3.88 5.68 -4.64
N VAL A 37 -4.99 5.12 -5.15
CA VAL A 37 -6.10 5.91 -5.70
C VAL A 37 -6.76 6.74 -4.60
N MET A 38 -7.00 6.17 -3.42
CA MET A 38 -7.56 6.92 -2.29
C MET A 38 -6.69 8.12 -1.92
N LEU A 39 -5.37 7.93 -1.81
CA LEU A 39 -4.44 9.02 -1.55
C LEU A 39 -4.40 10.01 -2.72
N GLY A 40 -4.35 9.53 -3.95
CA GLY A 40 -4.38 10.36 -5.16
C GLY A 40 -5.58 11.28 -5.23
N ILE A 41 -6.79 10.79 -4.89
CA ILE A 41 -8.01 11.60 -4.80
C ILE A 41 -7.85 12.74 -3.77
N GLN A 42 -7.25 12.45 -2.62
CA GLN A 42 -7.09 13.45 -1.56
C GLN A 42 -6.07 14.55 -1.90
N THR A 43 -5.20 14.31 -2.86
CA THR A 43 -4.23 15.33 -3.30
C THR A 43 -4.89 16.46 -4.12
N GLU A 44 -6.06 16.21 -4.69
CA GLU A 44 -6.78 17.13 -5.60
C GLU A 44 -5.96 17.56 -6.84
N ASN A 45 -4.81 16.91 -7.08
CA ASN A 45 -3.89 17.23 -8.17
C ASN A 45 -3.99 16.30 -9.37
N LEU A 46 -4.77 15.20 -9.25
CA LEU A 46 -4.90 14.17 -10.28
C LEU A 46 -6.32 14.17 -10.84
N ASP A 47 -6.43 14.16 -12.15
CA ASP A 47 -7.71 13.96 -12.82
C ASP A 47 -8.09 12.46 -12.89
N LEU A 48 -9.27 12.15 -13.45
CA LEU A 48 -9.77 10.78 -13.54
C LEU A 48 -8.87 9.87 -14.41
N GLU A 49 -8.24 10.41 -15.43
CA GLU A 49 -7.34 9.66 -16.29
C GLU A 49 -6.05 9.32 -15.53
N GLU A 50 -5.47 10.30 -14.85
CA GLU A 50 -4.29 10.13 -14.01
C GLU A 50 -4.55 9.17 -12.83
N LEU A 51 -5.71 9.27 -12.16
CA LEU A 51 -6.12 8.31 -11.13
C LEU A 51 -6.25 6.88 -11.68
N THR A 52 -6.73 6.73 -12.92
CA THR A 52 -6.80 5.42 -13.58
C THR A 52 -5.40 4.88 -13.89
N MET A 53 -4.49 5.75 -14.33
CA MET A 53 -3.08 5.39 -14.55
C MET A 53 -2.38 5.02 -13.24
N LEU A 54 -2.63 5.77 -12.15
CA LEU A 54 -2.10 5.47 -10.83
C LEU A 54 -2.60 4.11 -10.30
N ALA A 55 -3.89 3.81 -10.49
CA ALA A 55 -4.44 2.49 -10.16
C ALA A 55 -3.73 1.37 -10.93
N ALA A 56 -3.51 1.57 -12.23
CA ALA A 56 -2.79 0.59 -13.05
C ALA A 56 -1.35 0.42 -12.55
N ALA A 57 -0.63 1.51 -12.24
CA ALA A 57 0.72 1.45 -11.72
C ALA A 57 0.79 0.69 -10.39
N GLY A 58 -0.09 0.99 -9.43
CA GLY A 58 -0.19 0.27 -8.17
C GLY A 58 -0.52 -1.22 -8.33
N LEU A 59 -1.37 -1.57 -9.31
CA LEU A 59 -1.75 -2.97 -9.55
C LEU A 59 -0.59 -3.80 -10.12
N VAL A 60 0.31 -3.21 -10.90
CA VAL A 60 1.37 -3.93 -11.62
C VAL A 60 2.79 -3.64 -11.11
N HIS A 61 2.93 -2.85 -10.01
CA HIS A 61 4.23 -2.39 -9.53
C HIS A 61 5.21 -3.53 -9.26
N ASP A 62 4.72 -4.64 -8.76
CA ASP A 62 5.48 -5.80 -8.28
C ASP A 62 5.53 -6.98 -9.27
N VAL A 63 5.05 -6.84 -10.51
CA VAL A 63 4.99 -7.94 -11.48
C VAL A 63 6.36 -8.60 -11.73
N GLY A 64 7.45 -7.87 -11.54
CA GLY A 64 8.84 -8.35 -11.66
C GLY A 64 9.26 -9.33 -10.57
N ARG A 65 8.54 -9.42 -9.43
CA ARG A 65 8.80 -10.42 -8.37
C ARG A 65 8.69 -11.86 -8.88
N ARG A 66 7.94 -12.09 -9.96
CA ARG A 66 7.87 -13.39 -10.65
C ARG A 66 9.22 -13.94 -11.14
N TYR A 67 10.22 -13.07 -11.28
CA TYR A 67 11.57 -13.43 -11.69
C TYR A 67 12.51 -13.70 -10.51
N VAL A 68 12.03 -13.50 -9.28
CA VAL A 68 12.77 -13.82 -8.06
C VAL A 68 12.29 -15.18 -7.54
N GLU A 69 13.24 -16.01 -7.12
CA GLU A 69 12.91 -17.34 -6.60
C GLU A 69 11.99 -17.24 -5.39
N GLU A 70 10.91 -18.03 -5.37
CA GLU A 70 9.91 -18.05 -4.30
C GLU A 70 10.55 -18.35 -2.93
N ALA A 71 11.58 -19.19 -2.88
CA ALA A 71 12.32 -19.49 -1.66
C ALA A 71 13.02 -18.25 -1.06
N VAL A 72 13.40 -17.29 -1.91
CA VAL A 72 14.00 -16.02 -1.50
C VAL A 72 12.91 -15.06 -1.01
N LEU A 73 11.80 -14.95 -1.74
CA LEU A 73 10.68 -14.06 -1.37
C LEU A 73 10.02 -14.47 -0.04
N ASN A 74 9.94 -15.78 0.24
CA ASN A 74 9.30 -16.34 1.43
C ASN A 74 10.29 -16.71 2.54
N ALA A 75 11.53 -16.24 2.47
CA ALA A 75 12.57 -16.58 3.45
C ALA A 75 12.23 -16.04 4.84
N LYS A 76 12.10 -16.95 5.84
CA LYS A 76 11.87 -16.60 7.26
C LYS A 76 13.18 -16.25 8.00
N ARG A 77 14.15 -15.74 7.29
CA ARG A 77 15.48 -15.33 7.81
C ARG A 77 15.93 -14.07 7.11
N ALA A 78 16.94 -13.41 7.63
CA ALA A 78 17.60 -12.35 6.89
C ALA A 78 18.13 -12.87 5.54
N LEU A 79 17.91 -12.11 4.49
CA LEU A 79 18.43 -12.40 3.14
C LEU A 79 19.94 -12.18 3.13
N THR A 80 20.64 -12.99 2.34
CA THR A 80 22.06 -12.70 2.00
C THR A 80 22.12 -11.45 1.12
N GLU A 81 23.31 -10.91 0.92
CA GLU A 81 23.47 -9.73 0.06
C GLU A 81 23.10 -10.05 -1.39
N GLU A 82 23.45 -11.24 -1.88
CA GLU A 82 23.10 -11.71 -3.22
C GLU A 82 21.56 -11.84 -3.38
N GLU A 83 20.89 -12.45 -2.40
CA GLU A 83 19.42 -12.59 -2.39
C GLU A 83 18.75 -11.23 -2.34
N ARG A 84 19.27 -10.31 -1.50
CA ARG A 84 18.77 -8.95 -1.41
C ARG A 84 18.90 -8.21 -2.75
N MET A 85 20.03 -8.37 -3.44
CA MET A 85 20.24 -7.77 -4.76
C MET A 85 19.24 -8.31 -5.80
N LEU A 86 18.86 -9.59 -5.73
CA LEU A 86 17.82 -10.16 -6.58
C LEU A 86 16.45 -9.53 -6.29
N VAL A 87 16.10 -9.39 -5.01
CA VAL A 87 14.84 -8.74 -4.62
C VAL A 87 14.81 -7.29 -5.08
N VAL A 88 15.89 -6.52 -4.89
CA VAL A 88 15.98 -5.11 -5.33
C VAL A 88 15.76 -4.94 -6.83
N GLN A 89 16.13 -5.95 -7.64
CA GLN A 89 15.97 -5.89 -9.09
C GLN A 89 14.51 -5.96 -9.55
N HIS A 90 13.55 -6.41 -8.72
CA HIS A 90 12.17 -6.60 -9.17
C HIS A 90 11.54 -5.32 -9.74
N ALA A 91 11.82 -4.14 -9.19
CA ALA A 91 11.29 -2.88 -9.70
C ALA A 91 11.73 -2.61 -11.16
N LYS A 92 13.03 -2.84 -11.44
CA LYS A 92 13.56 -2.73 -12.79
C LYS A 92 13.00 -3.83 -13.72
N LEU A 93 12.89 -5.06 -13.23
CA LEU A 93 12.31 -6.17 -13.98
C LEU A 93 10.82 -5.96 -14.28
N SER A 94 10.06 -5.36 -13.33
CA SER A 94 8.67 -4.93 -13.56
C SER A 94 8.60 -3.93 -14.70
N TYR A 95 9.43 -2.87 -14.64
CA TYR A 95 9.49 -1.83 -15.67
C TYR A 95 9.82 -2.41 -17.04
N ASP A 96 10.87 -3.23 -17.15
CA ASP A 96 11.33 -3.80 -18.42
C ASP A 96 10.26 -4.70 -19.03
N TYR A 97 9.66 -5.58 -18.22
CA TYR A 97 8.59 -6.47 -18.66
C TYR A 97 7.37 -5.68 -19.18
N LEU A 98 6.92 -4.68 -18.42
CA LEU A 98 5.75 -3.90 -18.80
C LEU A 98 6.01 -3.07 -20.05
N LYS A 99 7.19 -2.48 -20.18
CA LYS A 99 7.59 -1.69 -21.34
C LYS A 99 7.69 -2.52 -22.63
N GLU A 100 8.11 -3.77 -22.51
CA GLU A 100 8.25 -4.68 -23.66
C GLU A 100 6.91 -5.23 -24.15
N HIS A 101 5.98 -5.49 -23.20
CA HIS A 101 4.78 -6.27 -23.53
C HIS A 101 3.48 -5.45 -23.55
N TYR A 102 3.49 -4.20 -23.05
CA TYR A 102 2.31 -3.36 -22.91
C TYR A 102 2.58 -1.91 -23.30
N ASP A 103 1.54 -1.23 -23.78
CA ASP A 103 1.59 0.20 -24.12
C ASP A 103 1.09 1.05 -22.92
N PHE A 104 1.86 1.03 -21.83
CA PHE A 104 1.59 1.88 -20.68
C PHE A 104 2.16 3.29 -20.87
N ALA A 105 1.43 4.29 -20.33
CA ALA A 105 1.92 5.67 -20.26
C ALA A 105 3.25 5.77 -19.48
N PRO A 106 4.13 6.72 -19.85
CA PRO A 106 5.41 6.92 -19.16
C PRO A 106 5.27 7.09 -17.64
N GLU A 107 4.19 7.73 -17.17
CA GLU A 107 3.89 7.98 -15.77
C GLU A 107 3.65 6.66 -15.00
N VAL A 108 2.94 5.70 -15.62
CA VAL A 108 2.73 4.37 -15.06
C VAL A 108 4.06 3.63 -14.92
N LEU A 109 4.86 3.63 -15.98
CA LEU A 109 6.16 2.96 -16.00
C LEU A 109 7.14 3.58 -15.00
N ALA A 110 7.13 4.92 -14.86
CA ALA A 110 7.93 5.62 -13.86
C ALA A 110 7.47 5.27 -12.43
N GLY A 111 6.15 5.24 -12.19
CA GLY A 111 5.58 4.80 -10.93
C GLY A 111 6.04 3.41 -10.52
N VAL A 112 6.03 2.46 -11.47
CA VAL A 112 6.50 1.09 -11.27
C VAL A 112 8.01 1.02 -11.03
N LEU A 113 8.82 1.76 -11.79
CA LEU A 113 10.28 1.71 -11.65
C LEU A 113 10.76 2.26 -10.31
N GLU A 114 10.12 3.33 -9.83
CA GLU A 114 10.63 4.21 -8.78
C GLU A 114 9.92 4.00 -7.43
N HIS A 115 8.97 3.08 -7.28
CA HIS A 115 8.17 2.91 -6.05
C HIS A 115 9.00 2.53 -4.82
N HIS A 116 10.24 2.13 -4.98
CA HIS A 116 11.20 1.90 -3.89
C HIS A 116 12.24 3.01 -3.72
N GLU A 117 12.12 4.12 -4.47
CA GLU A 117 12.93 5.30 -4.17
C GLU A 117 12.52 5.89 -2.81
N TRP A 118 13.49 6.42 -2.10
CA TRP A 118 13.31 7.12 -0.85
C TRP A 118 13.40 8.62 -1.06
N TYR A 119 12.58 9.38 -0.39
CA TYR A 119 12.54 10.83 -0.57
C TYR A 119 13.90 11.52 -0.35
N ASN A 120 14.76 10.96 0.50
CA ASN A 120 16.13 11.43 0.77
C ASN A 120 17.19 10.88 -0.20
N GLY A 121 16.84 10.09 -1.22
CA GLY A 121 17.76 9.51 -2.20
C GLY A 121 18.48 8.23 -1.75
N CYS A 122 18.12 7.65 -0.61
CA CYS A 122 18.72 6.38 -0.14
C CYS A 122 18.00 5.13 -0.68
N GLY A 123 16.96 5.31 -1.50
CA GLY A 123 16.20 4.23 -2.12
C GLY A 123 16.87 3.60 -3.34
N TYR A 124 16.10 2.88 -4.14
CA TYR A 124 16.53 2.21 -5.36
C TYR A 124 15.42 2.22 -6.42
N PRO A 125 15.70 2.01 -7.70
CA PRO A 125 16.99 1.61 -8.30
C PRO A 125 17.86 2.80 -8.75
N MET A 126 17.31 4.02 -8.88
CA MET A 126 17.99 5.16 -9.49
C MET A 126 18.61 6.13 -8.47
N ARG A 127 18.27 5.97 -7.18
CA ARG A 127 18.67 6.87 -6.07
C ARG A 127 18.25 8.32 -6.30
N ARG A 128 17.05 8.50 -6.84
CA ARG A 128 16.42 9.81 -6.99
C ARG A 128 15.98 10.34 -5.64
N SER A 129 15.90 11.67 -5.52
CA SER A 129 15.48 12.33 -4.28
C SER A 129 14.38 13.38 -4.51
N GLY A 130 13.55 13.58 -3.50
CA GLY A 130 12.52 14.60 -3.51
C GLY A 130 11.60 14.51 -4.72
N TYR A 131 11.44 15.63 -5.41
CA TYR A 131 10.56 15.74 -6.58
C TYR A 131 11.16 15.18 -7.89
N GLU A 132 12.40 14.68 -7.88
CA GLU A 132 12.94 13.90 -9.00
C GLU A 132 12.27 12.53 -9.11
N ILE A 133 11.71 12.02 -7.99
CA ILE A 133 10.93 10.79 -7.95
C ILE A 133 9.55 11.06 -8.56
N SER A 134 9.11 10.16 -9.44
CA SER A 134 7.77 10.21 -10.04
C SER A 134 6.69 10.42 -8.97
N TYR A 135 5.70 11.27 -9.27
CA TYR A 135 4.60 11.53 -8.34
C TYR A 135 3.83 10.27 -8.01
N PHE A 136 3.59 9.40 -9.01
CA PHE A 136 2.95 8.10 -8.79
C PHE A 136 3.79 7.20 -7.88
N ALA A 137 5.11 7.19 -8.06
CA ALA A 137 6.00 6.38 -7.21
C ALA A 137 5.96 6.83 -5.75
N ARG A 138 5.94 8.15 -5.49
CA ARG A 138 5.82 8.69 -4.11
C ARG A 138 4.51 8.31 -3.44
N ILE A 139 3.40 8.28 -4.20
CA ILE A 139 2.09 7.82 -3.71
C ILE A 139 2.11 6.32 -3.46
N ILE A 140 2.54 5.53 -4.45
CA ILE A 140 2.61 4.05 -4.36
C ILE A 140 3.49 3.63 -3.19
N LYS A 141 4.62 4.30 -2.97
CA LYS A 141 5.54 4.02 -1.87
C LYS A 141 4.85 3.99 -0.49
N ILE A 142 3.98 4.96 -0.22
CA ILE A 142 3.23 5.01 1.05
C ILE A 142 2.22 3.87 1.13
N ALA A 143 1.49 3.64 0.05
CA ALA A 143 0.48 2.58 -0.03
C ALA A 143 1.09 1.18 0.12
N ASP A 144 2.19 0.93 -0.57
CA ASP A 144 2.96 -0.32 -0.54
C ASP A 144 3.46 -0.64 0.87
N VAL A 145 4.16 0.32 1.50
CA VAL A 145 4.69 0.11 2.86
C VAL A 145 3.57 -0.06 3.88
N PHE A 146 2.48 0.71 3.78
CA PHE A 146 1.35 0.57 4.69
C PHE A 146 0.72 -0.82 4.58
N ASP A 147 0.41 -1.28 3.35
CA ASP A 147 -0.17 -2.62 3.15
C ASP A 147 0.80 -3.73 3.57
N ALA A 148 2.08 -3.62 3.21
CA ALA A 148 3.09 -4.62 3.60
C ALA A 148 3.23 -4.74 5.12
N LEU A 149 3.17 -3.65 5.88
CA LEU A 149 3.25 -3.66 7.34
C LEU A 149 1.98 -4.24 7.98
N THR A 150 0.80 -3.94 7.44
CA THR A 150 -0.48 -4.32 8.04
C THR A 150 -1.02 -5.67 7.58
N SER A 151 -0.46 -6.23 6.51
CA SER A 151 -0.86 -7.53 5.97
C SER A 151 -0.10 -8.68 6.63
N LYS A 152 -0.78 -9.83 6.75
CA LYS A 152 -0.14 -11.06 7.21
C LYS A 152 0.72 -11.65 6.11
N VAL A 153 2.01 -11.71 6.34
CA VAL A 153 3.00 -12.28 5.40
C VAL A 153 3.69 -13.50 6.01
N PRO A 154 4.28 -14.39 5.18
CA PRO A 154 4.92 -15.61 5.69
C PRO A 154 6.10 -15.38 6.64
N TYR A 155 6.71 -14.19 6.61
CA TYR A 155 7.98 -13.88 7.29
C TYR A 155 7.85 -12.89 8.46
N HIS A 156 6.68 -12.27 8.70
CA HIS A 156 6.40 -11.48 9.90
C HIS A 156 4.90 -11.44 10.22
N ASP A 157 4.58 -11.20 11.48
CA ASP A 157 3.22 -10.90 11.91
C ASP A 157 2.84 -9.46 11.52
N PRO A 158 1.56 -9.20 11.22
CA PRO A 158 1.12 -7.85 10.86
C PRO A 158 1.33 -6.88 12.01
N VAL A 159 1.78 -5.69 11.66
CA VAL A 159 1.82 -4.53 12.57
C VAL A 159 0.42 -3.93 12.64
N SER A 160 0.01 -3.44 13.81
CA SER A 160 -1.27 -2.74 13.91
C SER A 160 -1.33 -1.53 12.95
N PRO A 161 -2.49 -1.18 12.40
CA PRO A 161 -2.62 -0.02 11.53
C PRO A 161 -2.08 1.28 12.17
N SER A 162 -2.24 1.46 13.49
CA SER A 162 -1.64 2.58 14.22
C SER A 162 -0.10 2.53 14.21
N GLY A 163 0.48 1.35 14.40
CA GLY A 163 1.93 1.17 14.32
C GLY A 163 2.48 1.43 12.91
N ALA A 164 1.74 1.07 11.87
CA ALA A 164 2.10 1.39 10.48
C ALA A 164 2.05 2.90 10.21
N VAL A 165 1.07 3.61 10.78
CA VAL A 165 1.00 5.08 10.73
C VAL A 165 2.17 5.71 11.47
N ASP A 166 2.52 5.22 12.65
CA ASP A 166 3.67 5.69 13.42
C ASP A 166 4.97 5.50 12.63
N TYR A 167 5.12 4.36 11.93
CA TYR A 167 6.26 4.12 11.05
C TYR A 167 6.34 5.16 9.92
N ILE A 168 5.22 5.42 9.22
CA ILE A 168 5.16 6.41 8.14
C ILE A 168 5.54 7.79 8.67
N LEU A 169 4.99 8.21 9.80
CA LEU A 169 5.30 9.51 10.42
C LEU A 169 6.77 9.62 10.83
N ALA A 170 7.34 8.58 11.44
CA ALA A 170 8.73 8.56 11.88
C ALA A 170 9.74 8.62 10.72
N ASN A 171 9.34 8.16 9.51
CA ASN A 171 10.19 8.14 8.32
C ASN A 171 9.82 9.23 7.29
N THR A 172 8.96 10.17 7.66
CA THR A 172 8.57 11.33 6.85
C THR A 172 9.81 12.19 6.55
N GLY A 173 10.00 12.56 5.28
CA GLY A 173 11.17 13.31 4.80
C GLY A 173 12.43 12.45 4.57
N ALA A 174 12.48 11.24 5.14
CA ALA A 174 13.53 10.27 4.86
C ALA A 174 13.08 9.30 3.76
N GLU A 175 12.10 8.48 4.05
CA GLU A 175 11.56 7.48 3.13
C GLU A 175 10.37 8.03 2.32
N PHE A 176 9.50 8.80 2.97
CA PHE A 176 8.25 9.29 2.40
C PHE A 176 8.28 10.78 2.11
N ASP A 177 7.55 11.17 1.06
CA ASP A 177 7.21 12.56 0.76
C ASP A 177 6.42 13.16 1.95
N PRO A 178 6.88 14.29 2.53
CA PRO A 178 6.25 14.86 3.71
C PRO A 178 4.78 15.25 3.52
N ASP A 179 4.46 15.85 2.37
CA ASP A 179 3.11 16.33 2.08
C ASP A 179 2.14 15.15 1.89
N LEU A 180 2.59 14.11 1.18
CA LEU A 180 1.80 12.91 0.94
C LEU A 180 1.64 12.07 2.22
N ALA A 181 2.68 11.96 3.06
CA ALA A 181 2.61 11.24 4.32
C ALA A 181 1.61 11.92 5.28
N GLU A 182 1.67 13.25 5.42
CA GLU A 182 0.74 14.02 6.24
C GLU A 182 -0.70 13.86 5.73
N LEU A 183 -0.89 13.93 4.41
CA LEU A 183 -2.20 13.78 3.77
C LEU A 183 -2.76 12.36 3.98
N PHE A 184 -1.92 11.32 3.80
CA PHE A 184 -2.29 9.94 4.04
C PHE A 184 -2.83 9.74 5.46
N VAL A 185 -2.06 10.17 6.47
CA VAL A 185 -2.42 10.01 7.88
C VAL A 185 -3.69 10.78 8.24
N LYS A 186 -3.93 11.94 7.63
CA LYS A 186 -5.10 12.78 7.92
C LYS A 186 -6.37 12.37 7.19
N LYS A 187 -6.27 11.71 6.03
CA LYS A 187 -7.40 11.55 5.10
C LYS A 187 -7.78 10.11 4.80
N ILE A 188 -6.85 9.16 5.01
CA ILE A 188 -7.15 7.77 4.71
C ILE A 188 -7.77 7.10 5.92
N ALA A 189 -9.00 6.64 5.77
CA ALA A 189 -9.73 5.89 6.80
C ALA A 189 -9.08 4.51 6.97
N ILE A 190 -8.31 4.36 8.04
CA ILE A 190 -7.54 3.15 8.35
C ILE A 190 -8.44 2.02 8.83
N TYR A 191 -9.56 2.40 9.47
CA TYR A 191 -10.61 1.48 9.91
C TYR A 191 -11.91 1.81 9.20
N PRO A 192 -12.21 1.20 8.04
CA PRO A 192 -13.44 1.46 7.31
C PRO A 192 -14.70 1.17 8.16
N ALA A 193 -15.73 1.98 7.97
CA ALA A 193 -17.02 1.69 8.62
C ALA A 193 -17.55 0.32 8.19
N GLY A 194 -18.00 -0.48 9.15
CA GLY A 194 -18.47 -1.85 8.96
C GLY A 194 -17.39 -2.92 9.17
N CYS A 195 -16.12 -2.58 9.34
CA CYS A 195 -15.10 -3.57 9.69
C CYS A 195 -15.15 -3.92 11.18
N GLN A 196 -14.72 -5.15 11.50
CA GLN A 196 -14.55 -5.61 12.86
C GLN A 196 -13.11 -5.33 13.33
N VAL A 197 -12.97 -4.88 14.58
CA VAL A 197 -11.68 -4.54 15.19
C VAL A 197 -11.60 -5.15 16.59
N GLU A 198 -10.37 -5.38 17.07
CA GLU A 198 -10.10 -5.68 18.47
C GLU A 198 -9.65 -4.40 19.19
N LEU A 199 -10.22 -4.15 20.36
CA LEU A 199 -9.87 -3.03 21.24
C LEU A 199 -8.74 -3.42 22.20
N SER A 200 -8.06 -2.42 22.75
CA SER A 200 -6.93 -2.59 23.67
C SER A 200 -7.29 -3.29 24.98
N ASP A 201 -8.57 -3.39 25.31
CA ASP A 201 -9.08 -4.15 26.47
C ASP A 201 -9.51 -5.61 26.09
N GLY A 202 -9.26 -6.03 24.86
CA GLY A 202 -9.53 -7.39 24.35
C GLY A 202 -10.97 -7.60 23.84
N ARG A 203 -11.83 -6.56 23.84
CA ARG A 203 -13.18 -6.66 23.30
C ARG A 203 -13.19 -6.50 21.78
N ASP A 204 -14.06 -7.26 21.12
CA ASP A 204 -14.36 -7.06 19.71
C ASP A 204 -15.36 -5.91 19.52
N ALA A 205 -15.19 -5.16 18.44
CA ALA A 205 -16.09 -4.08 18.12
C ALA A 205 -16.26 -3.93 16.61
N LEU A 206 -17.38 -3.34 16.20
CA LEU A 206 -17.67 -2.97 14.82
C LEU A 206 -17.47 -1.47 14.65
N VAL A 207 -16.68 -1.05 13.66
CA VAL A 207 -16.51 0.36 13.34
C VAL A 207 -17.81 0.91 12.76
N LEU A 208 -18.36 1.95 13.37
CA LEU A 208 -19.58 2.61 12.93
C LEU A 208 -19.28 3.82 12.05
N GLU A 209 -18.32 4.63 12.47
CA GLU A 209 -18.04 5.91 11.86
C GLU A 209 -16.58 6.30 12.14
N ASN A 210 -15.92 6.87 11.12
CA ASN A 210 -14.61 7.49 11.28
C ASN A 210 -14.76 8.97 11.64
N SER A 211 -13.93 9.45 12.55
CA SER A 211 -13.87 10.87 12.83
C SER A 211 -12.93 11.57 11.85
N PRO A 212 -13.35 12.67 11.22
CA PRO A 212 -12.48 13.48 10.36
C PRO A 212 -11.25 14.05 11.11
N GLU A 213 -11.36 14.19 12.44
CA GLU A 213 -10.30 14.76 13.28
C GLU A 213 -9.29 13.72 13.76
N SER A 214 -9.68 12.44 13.79
CA SER A 214 -8.83 11.34 14.25
C SER A 214 -9.22 10.00 13.63
N LEU A 215 -8.60 9.65 12.53
CA LEU A 215 -8.90 8.42 11.77
C LEU A 215 -8.48 7.14 12.50
N LEU A 216 -7.59 7.25 13.51
CA LEU A 216 -7.17 6.13 14.36
C LEU A 216 -8.10 5.90 15.55
N ARG A 217 -9.08 6.78 15.77
CA ARG A 217 -10.01 6.71 16.90
C ARG A 217 -11.46 6.76 16.43
N PRO A 218 -11.91 5.69 15.75
CA PRO A 218 -13.27 5.64 15.22
C PRO A 218 -14.31 5.53 16.35
N LYS A 219 -15.55 5.80 16.02
CA LYS A 219 -16.69 5.41 16.82
C LYS A 219 -17.03 3.95 16.55
N VAL A 220 -17.13 3.16 17.60
CA VAL A 220 -17.28 1.70 17.49
C VAL A 220 -18.50 1.21 18.26
N ARG A 221 -19.02 0.04 17.87
CA ARG A 221 -20.01 -0.72 18.64
C ARG A 221 -19.36 -1.98 19.18
N VAL A 222 -19.23 -2.05 20.48
CA VAL A 222 -18.65 -3.19 21.19
C VAL A 222 -19.57 -4.43 21.04
N LEU A 223 -18.97 -5.59 20.84
CA LEU A 223 -19.67 -6.86 20.68
C LEU A 223 -19.46 -7.74 21.94
N PRO A 224 -20.47 -8.53 22.38
CA PRO A 224 -21.83 -8.64 21.83
C PRO A 224 -22.81 -7.60 22.39
N ASP A 225 -22.40 -6.78 23.39
CA ASP A 225 -23.31 -5.98 24.22
C ASP A 225 -23.97 -4.81 23.48
N GLY A 226 -23.39 -4.41 22.33
CA GLY A 226 -23.91 -3.34 21.50
C GLY A 226 -23.65 -1.92 22.03
N GLU A 227 -22.83 -1.80 23.08
CA GLU A 227 -22.38 -0.50 23.59
C GLU A 227 -21.69 0.31 22.50
N VAL A 228 -22.08 1.58 22.33
CA VAL A 228 -21.45 2.49 21.39
C VAL A 228 -20.44 3.35 22.12
N VAL A 229 -19.18 3.26 21.71
CA VAL A 229 -18.06 3.98 22.29
C VAL A 229 -17.43 4.88 21.23
N ASP A 230 -17.26 6.16 21.57
CA ASP A 230 -16.46 7.09 20.79
C ASP A 230 -15.01 7.05 21.32
N LEU A 231 -14.10 6.48 20.51
CA LEU A 231 -12.71 6.34 20.94
C LEU A 231 -11.96 7.68 21.03
N GLN A 232 -12.50 8.77 20.50
CA GLN A 232 -11.95 10.10 20.75
C GLN A 232 -12.16 10.55 22.20
N GLU A 233 -13.28 10.19 22.80
CA GLU A 233 -13.62 10.49 24.19
C GLU A 233 -13.00 9.46 25.15
N ALA A 234 -13.04 8.18 24.78
CA ALA A 234 -12.48 7.06 25.55
C ALA A 234 -10.97 6.91 25.32
N LYS A 235 -10.16 7.83 25.86
CA LYS A 235 -8.72 7.92 25.60
C LYS A 235 -7.88 6.73 26.07
N ASP A 236 -8.40 5.94 26.98
CA ASP A 236 -7.83 4.72 27.53
C ASP A 236 -8.05 3.48 26.64
N LEU A 237 -8.95 3.59 25.66
CA LEU A 237 -9.21 2.55 24.66
C LEU A 237 -8.58 2.90 23.31
N ALA A 238 -8.06 1.91 22.62
CA ALA A 238 -7.53 2.04 21.26
C ALA A 238 -7.91 0.82 20.42
N VAL A 239 -7.86 0.93 19.10
CA VAL A 239 -7.93 -0.23 18.21
C VAL A 239 -6.54 -0.86 18.14
N LEU A 240 -6.44 -2.16 18.40
CA LEU A 240 -5.20 -2.92 18.30
C LEU A 240 -5.06 -3.57 16.92
N GLU A 241 -6.14 -4.21 16.44
CA GLU A 241 -6.11 -5.02 15.24
C GLU A 241 -7.40 -4.89 14.43
N LEU A 242 -7.27 -4.95 13.10
CA LEU A 242 -8.37 -5.11 12.16
C LEU A 242 -8.63 -6.61 12.00
N LYS A 243 -9.84 -7.07 12.33
CA LYS A 243 -10.26 -8.46 12.11
C LYS A 243 -10.90 -8.57 10.71
N VAL A 244 -10.32 -9.43 9.88
CA VAL A 244 -10.78 -9.70 8.52
C VAL A 244 -11.63 -10.97 8.48
#